data_0174c5d912a9c344b52c3a757eb54768
#
_entry.id   0174c5d912a9c344b52c3a757eb54768
#
_cell.length_a   1.000
_cell.length_b   1.000
_cell.length_c   1.000
_cell.angle_alpha   90.00
_cell.angle_beta   90.00
_cell.angle_gamma   90.00
#
_symmetry.space_group_name_H-M   'P 1'
#
loop_
_entity.id
_entity.type
_entity.pdbx_description
1 polymer ?
#
loop_
_entity_poly.entity_id
_entity_poly.type
_entity_poly.pdbx_seq_one_letter_code
_entity_poly.pdbx_strand_id
1 'polypeptide(L)'
;MSMTRRLAPLIAGFAATFAAASPVQAEKLRLALQKTGTSGWEMAVVKAFGLDKDAGLDLDVVELASPEAGKIAIQGGSADIVISDWLWVARERAEGAKLTLYPYSTGVGAVMTRDASIKTIKDLVGRKLGVAGGPLDKSWLLLKAHALKQGVDLEKSATILYGAPPLIAEKALQGEIDAALEFWNFAADLEGKGFTRAIEIADVERALGAKGDVVITGYVFDDGFAAKNRDALNRFFVMTGKAKALIASDDKAWATAAQRIGPKDAETLAIYRKRYVAGTPKRSVAEEEADAAALYRVLAEIGGEKLVGPGKTLDPATFYKGAEAAKH
;
A
#
# COMPACT_ATOMS: atom_id res chain seq x y z
N MET A 1 -59.14 -20.97 -75.31
CA MET A 1 -59.03 -19.95 -74.24
C MET A 1 -58.12 -20.55 -73.16
N SER A 2 -56.86 -20.09 -73.16
CA SER A 2 -55.81 -20.59 -72.23
C SER A 2 -55.46 -19.48 -71.26
N MET A 3 -55.70 -19.68 -69.92
CA MET A 3 -55.37 -18.77 -68.86
C MET A 3 -54.02 -19.18 -68.30
N THR A 4 -53.01 -18.41 -68.63
CA THR A 4 -51.65 -18.51 -68.01
C THR A 4 -51.61 -17.73 -66.67
N ARG A 5 -51.52 -18.49 -65.58
CA ARG A 5 -51.20 -17.92 -64.23
C ARG A 5 -49.71 -17.61 -64.11
N ARG A 6 -49.37 -16.35 -63.89
CA ARG A 6 -48.05 -15.97 -63.58
C ARG A 6 -47.83 -16.09 -62.03
N LEU A 7 -46.90 -16.91 -61.62
CA LEU A 7 -46.39 -16.93 -60.25
C LEU A 7 -45.35 -15.81 -60.07
N ALA A 8 -45.55 -14.94 -59.08
CA ALA A 8 -44.55 -13.98 -58.63
C ALA A 8 -43.70 -14.60 -57.49
N PRO A 9 -42.37 -14.42 -57.50
CA PRO A 9 -41.56 -14.92 -56.42
C PRO A 9 -41.59 -13.94 -55.19
N LEU A 10 -41.91 -14.45 -54.01
CA LEU A 10 -41.75 -13.76 -52.71
C LEU A 10 -40.27 -13.76 -52.37
N ILE A 11 -39.65 -12.58 -52.40
CA ILE A 11 -38.30 -12.36 -51.85
C ILE A 11 -38.47 -12.04 -50.36
N ALA A 12 -38.18 -13.02 -49.51
CA ALA A 12 -38.08 -12.83 -48.06
C ALA A 12 -36.76 -12.14 -47.74
N GLY A 13 -36.82 -10.82 -47.49
CA GLY A 13 -35.67 -10.04 -47.01
C GLY A 13 -35.34 -10.43 -45.57
N PHE A 14 -34.17 -11.06 -45.35
CA PHE A 14 -33.60 -11.31 -44.04
C PHE A 14 -32.95 -10.00 -43.54
N ALA A 15 -33.64 -9.24 -42.70
CA ALA A 15 -33.06 -8.08 -42.02
C ALA A 15 -32.17 -8.59 -40.90
N ALA A 16 -30.83 -8.61 -41.12
CA ALA A 16 -29.86 -8.83 -40.09
C ALA A 16 -29.82 -7.60 -39.17
N THR A 17 -30.43 -7.71 -38.02
CA THR A 17 -30.26 -6.72 -36.93
C THR A 17 -28.85 -6.80 -36.38
N PHE A 18 -27.96 -5.92 -36.81
CA PHE A 18 -26.69 -5.63 -36.12
C PHE A 18 -27.04 -4.98 -34.79
N ALA A 19 -26.99 -5.74 -33.72
CA ALA A 19 -26.96 -5.20 -32.37
C ALA A 19 -25.65 -4.40 -32.25
N ALA A 20 -25.71 -3.08 -32.34
CA ALA A 20 -24.60 -2.20 -32.04
C ALA A 20 -24.25 -2.41 -30.55
N ALA A 21 -23.14 -3.09 -30.28
CA ALA A 21 -22.58 -3.16 -28.92
C ALA A 21 -22.30 -1.72 -28.48
N SER A 22 -23.09 -1.22 -27.54
CA SER A 22 -22.79 0.06 -26.89
C SER A 22 -21.37 -0.02 -26.33
N PRO A 23 -20.53 1.00 -26.55
CA PRO A 23 -19.21 1.01 -25.96
C PRO A 23 -19.40 0.90 -24.44
N VAL A 24 -18.82 -0.14 -23.84
CA VAL A 24 -18.76 -0.26 -22.38
C VAL A 24 -17.99 0.94 -21.89
N GLN A 25 -18.69 1.87 -21.26
CA GLN A 25 -18.07 3.06 -20.68
C GLN A 25 -17.11 2.60 -19.57
N ALA A 26 -15.84 3.04 -19.66
CA ALA A 26 -14.85 2.72 -18.66
C ALA A 26 -15.31 3.20 -17.27
N GLU A 27 -15.21 2.32 -16.29
CA GLU A 27 -15.67 2.60 -14.93
C GLU A 27 -14.66 3.49 -14.21
N LYS A 28 -15.12 4.66 -13.73
CA LYS A 28 -14.25 5.66 -13.13
C LYS A 28 -13.93 5.32 -11.68
N LEU A 29 -12.64 5.33 -11.31
CA LEU A 29 -12.14 5.22 -9.94
C LEU A 29 -11.26 6.42 -9.61
N ARG A 30 -11.55 7.10 -8.49
CA ARG A 30 -10.77 8.25 -7.99
C ARG A 30 -9.74 7.75 -6.99
N LEU A 31 -8.46 7.85 -7.33
CA LEU A 31 -7.35 7.43 -6.50
C LEU A 31 -6.62 8.65 -5.94
N ALA A 32 -6.42 8.71 -4.63
CA ALA A 32 -5.55 9.69 -4.02
C ALA A 32 -4.31 8.99 -3.46
N LEU A 33 -3.16 9.27 -4.07
CA LEU A 33 -1.90 8.58 -3.81
C LEU A 33 -0.85 9.56 -3.30
N GLN A 34 0.01 9.11 -2.41
CA GLN A 34 1.13 9.93 -1.95
C GLN A 34 2.13 10.14 -3.10
N LYS A 35 2.48 11.40 -3.40
CA LYS A 35 3.41 11.76 -4.49
C LYS A 35 4.75 11.05 -4.42
N THR A 36 5.29 10.86 -3.21
CA THR A 36 6.55 10.14 -2.94
C THR A 36 6.36 8.66 -2.67
N GLY A 37 5.10 8.17 -2.76
CA GLY A 37 4.74 6.77 -2.52
C GLY A 37 4.99 5.89 -3.75
N THR A 38 5.19 4.62 -3.48
CA THR A 38 5.53 3.62 -4.51
C THR A 38 4.36 3.19 -5.39
N SER A 39 3.13 3.49 -4.96
CA SER A 39 1.94 3.31 -5.79
C SER A 39 1.96 4.16 -7.07
N GLY A 40 2.64 5.32 -7.05
CA GLY A 40 2.86 6.13 -8.24
C GLY A 40 3.72 5.43 -9.30
N TRP A 41 4.62 4.52 -8.90
CA TRP A 41 5.42 3.71 -9.82
C TRP A 41 4.53 2.72 -10.58
N GLU A 42 3.62 2.06 -9.86
CA GLU A 42 2.65 1.14 -10.44
C GLU A 42 1.72 1.85 -11.41
N MET A 43 1.21 3.02 -11.03
CA MET A 43 0.33 3.81 -11.90
C MET A 43 1.04 4.29 -13.17
N ALA A 44 2.34 4.62 -13.09
CA ALA A 44 3.13 4.93 -14.28
C ALA A 44 3.22 3.72 -15.23
N VAL A 45 3.47 2.52 -14.70
CA VAL A 45 3.48 1.26 -15.49
C VAL A 45 2.07 0.94 -16.02
N VAL A 46 1.03 1.06 -15.19
CA VAL A 46 -0.37 0.88 -15.62
C VAL A 46 -0.68 1.73 -16.85
N LYS A 47 -0.33 3.03 -16.81
CA LYS A 47 -0.58 3.94 -17.94
C LYS A 47 0.29 3.65 -19.15
N ALA A 48 1.60 3.41 -18.96
CA ALA A 48 2.54 3.16 -20.06
C ALA A 48 2.24 1.85 -20.81
N PHE A 49 1.74 0.84 -20.12
CA PHE A 49 1.41 -0.47 -20.70
C PHE A 49 -0.09 -0.64 -21.02
N GLY A 50 -0.91 0.40 -20.80
CA GLY A 50 -2.33 0.39 -21.13
C GLY A 50 -3.18 -0.54 -20.28
N LEU A 51 -2.70 -0.96 -19.10
CA LEU A 51 -3.38 -1.94 -18.25
C LEU A 51 -4.74 -1.45 -17.73
N ASP A 52 -4.92 -0.15 -17.55
CA ASP A 52 -6.19 0.47 -17.17
C ASP A 52 -7.24 0.31 -18.27
N LYS A 53 -6.84 0.52 -19.54
CA LYS A 53 -7.70 0.33 -20.70
C LYS A 53 -8.10 -1.14 -20.86
N ASP A 54 -7.14 -2.06 -20.72
CA ASP A 54 -7.38 -3.50 -20.76
C ASP A 54 -8.32 -3.96 -19.63
N ALA A 55 -8.26 -3.29 -18.49
CA ALA A 55 -9.16 -3.52 -17.37
C ALA A 55 -10.53 -2.83 -17.53
N GLY A 56 -10.74 -1.98 -18.54
CA GLY A 56 -11.96 -1.20 -18.73
C GLY A 56 -12.16 -0.18 -17.58
N LEU A 57 -11.06 0.39 -17.05
CA LEU A 57 -11.07 1.35 -15.97
C LEU A 57 -10.59 2.73 -16.42
N ASP A 58 -11.24 3.78 -15.92
CA ASP A 58 -10.80 5.17 -16.01
C ASP A 58 -10.26 5.62 -14.65
N LEU A 59 -8.93 5.73 -14.52
CA LEU A 59 -8.27 6.07 -13.27
C LEU A 59 -8.02 7.58 -13.18
N ASP A 60 -8.76 8.23 -12.29
CA ASP A 60 -8.55 9.63 -11.91
C ASP A 60 -7.60 9.69 -10.70
N VAL A 61 -6.32 9.97 -10.96
CA VAL A 61 -5.26 9.88 -9.96
C VAL A 61 -4.87 11.29 -9.50
N VAL A 62 -5.05 11.56 -8.21
CA VAL A 62 -4.61 12.79 -7.54
C VAL A 62 -3.39 12.46 -6.66
N GLU A 63 -2.30 13.23 -6.83
CA GLU A 63 -1.10 13.10 -6.01
C GLU A 63 -1.17 14.04 -4.80
N LEU A 64 -0.97 13.49 -3.61
CA LEU A 64 -1.03 14.19 -2.33
C LEU A 64 0.34 14.27 -1.66
N ALA A 65 0.53 15.28 -0.82
CA ALA A 65 1.81 15.56 -0.18
C ALA A 65 2.16 14.55 0.94
N SER A 66 1.16 14.02 1.63
CA SER A 66 1.35 13.16 2.81
C SER A 66 0.31 12.04 2.92
N PRO A 67 0.56 10.98 3.71
CA PRO A 67 -0.45 9.97 4.04
C PRO A 67 -1.70 10.56 4.71
N GLU A 68 -1.53 11.56 5.58
CA GLU A 68 -2.63 12.23 6.28
C GLU A 68 -3.59 12.94 5.31
N ALA A 69 -3.05 13.55 4.25
CA ALA A 69 -3.87 14.13 3.18
C ALA A 69 -4.74 13.07 2.47
N GLY A 70 -4.21 11.84 2.32
CA GLY A 70 -4.97 10.71 1.80
C GLY A 70 -6.12 10.30 2.72
N LYS A 71 -5.88 10.23 4.02
CA LYS A 71 -6.90 9.93 5.02
C LYS A 71 -8.04 10.96 4.99
N ILE A 72 -7.70 12.25 4.91
CA ILE A 72 -8.68 13.34 4.76
C ILE A 72 -9.45 13.21 3.45
N ALA A 73 -8.78 12.87 2.34
CA ALA A 73 -9.43 12.75 1.03
C ALA A 73 -10.51 11.65 1.00
N ILE A 74 -10.23 10.48 1.58
CA ILE A 74 -11.22 9.40 1.63
C ILE A 74 -12.35 9.69 2.62
N GLN A 75 -12.04 10.22 3.81
CA GLN A 75 -13.05 10.62 4.79
C GLN A 75 -13.98 11.72 4.27
N GLY A 76 -13.43 12.66 3.48
CA GLY A 76 -14.18 13.75 2.83
C GLY A 76 -14.87 13.34 1.52
N GLY A 77 -14.76 12.08 1.07
CA GLY A 77 -15.40 11.57 -0.14
C GLY A 77 -14.84 12.14 -1.44
N SER A 78 -13.64 12.77 -1.42
CA SER A 78 -12.94 13.27 -2.62
C SER A 78 -12.12 12.19 -3.32
N ALA A 79 -11.87 11.06 -2.69
CA ALA A 79 -11.24 9.87 -3.26
C ALA A 79 -12.07 8.63 -2.94
N ASP A 80 -12.01 7.63 -3.84
CA ASP A 80 -12.63 6.31 -3.65
C ASP A 80 -11.63 5.32 -3.06
N ILE A 81 -10.34 5.45 -3.43
CA ILE A 81 -9.26 4.56 -3.02
C ILE A 81 -8.06 5.39 -2.60
N VAL A 82 -7.48 5.04 -1.45
CA VAL A 82 -6.20 5.59 -0.95
C VAL A 82 -5.27 4.45 -0.52
N ILE A 83 -3.98 4.74 -0.33
CA ILE A 83 -3.05 3.82 0.32
C ILE A 83 -2.91 4.22 1.78
N SER A 84 -3.21 3.30 2.69
CA SER A 84 -2.98 3.48 4.12
C SER A 84 -2.71 2.14 4.82
N ASP A 85 -2.52 2.18 6.14
CA ASP A 85 -2.20 1.01 6.94
C ASP A 85 -3.43 0.43 7.65
N TRP A 86 -3.36 -0.88 7.96
CA TRP A 86 -4.47 -1.58 8.62
C TRP A 86 -4.67 -1.14 10.08
N LEU A 87 -3.64 -0.61 10.77
CA LEU A 87 -3.78 -0.07 12.13
C LEU A 87 -4.68 1.18 12.12
N TRP A 88 -4.48 2.06 11.14
CA TRP A 88 -5.37 3.21 10.97
C TRP A 88 -6.79 2.76 10.65
N VAL A 89 -6.97 1.85 9.68
CA VAL A 89 -8.30 1.31 9.34
C VAL A 89 -8.98 0.70 10.57
N ALA A 90 -8.24 -0.07 11.38
CA ALA A 90 -8.78 -0.67 12.59
C ALA A 90 -9.23 0.38 13.62
N ARG A 91 -8.47 1.47 13.81
CA ARG A 91 -8.86 2.59 14.69
C ARG A 91 -10.12 3.29 14.21
N GLU A 92 -10.17 3.62 12.93
CA GLU A 92 -11.36 4.26 12.32
C GLU A 92 -12.60 3.38 12.43
N ARG A 93 -12.45 2.06 12.21
CA ARG A 93 -13.57 1.12 12.38
C ARG A 93 -14.04 1.03 13.83
N ALA A 94 -13.13 1.06 14.78
CA ALA A 94 -13.48 1.09 16.21
C ALA A 94 -14.25 2.37 16.61
N GLU A 95 -14.11 3.45 15.84
CA GLU A 95 -14.85 4.71 15.96
C GLU A 95 -16.12 4.74 15.09
N GLY A 96 -16.43 3.65 14.36
CA GLY A 96 -17.67 3.50 13.59
C GLY A 96 -17.55 3.77 12.09
N ALA A 97 -16.36 4.13 11.58
CA ALA A 97 -16.14 4.24 10.14
C ALA A 97 -16.24 2.87 9.45
N LYS A 98 -16.64 2.86 8.19
CA LYS A 98 -16.82 1.64 7.39
C LYS A 98 -15.72 1.50 6.33
N LEU A 99 -14.46 1.66 6.74
CA LEU A 99 -13.30 1.51 5.88
C LEU A 99 -12.82 0.05 5.89
N THR A 100 -12.35 -0.43 4.75
CA THR A 100 -11.73 -1.74 4.59
C THR A 100 -10.47 -1.64 3.75
N LEU A 101 -9.61 -2.66 3.80
CA LEU A 101 -8.31 -2.66 3.17
C LEU A 101 -8.08 -3.93 2.35
N TYR A 102 -7.62 -3.77 1.11
CA TYR A 102 -7.10 -4.87 0.30
C TYR A 102 -5.56 -4.80 0.25
N PRO A 103 -4.82 -5.92 0.40
CA PRO A 103 -3.36 -5.95 0.47
C PRO A 103 -2.66 -5.22 -0.67
N TYR A 104 -1.76 -4.30 -0.32
CA TYR A 104 -0.92 -3.58 -1.26
C TYR A 104 0.56 -3.95 -1.11
N SER A 105 1.11 -3.89 0.11
CA SER A 105 2.53 -4.11 0.36
C SER A 105 2.81 -4.63 1.76
N THR A 106 3.71 -5.62 1.86
CA THR A 106 4.37 -6.04 3.10
C THR A 106 5.64 -5.22 3.37
N GLY A 107 6.00 -4.32 2.46
CA GLY A 107 7.20 -3.50 2.58
C GLY A 107 7.13 -2.55 3.76
N VAL A 108 7.75 -2.94 4.86
CA VAL A 108 7.98 -2.10 6.04
C VAL A 108 9.36 -1.46 5.99
N GLY A 109 9.52 -0.40 6.79
CA GLY A 109 10.78 0.32 6.88
C GLY A 109 11.81 -0.36 7.78
N ALA A 110 12.81 0.42 8.12
CA ALA A 110 13.86 0.04 9.05
C ALA A 110 14.38 1.27 9.82
N VAL A 111 15.01 1.04 10.95
CA VAL A 111 15.88 2.04 11.56
C VAL A 111 17.21 2.04 10.82
N MET A 112 17.51 3.15 10.17
CA MET A 112 18.70 3.37 9.36
C MET A 112 19.72 4.17 10.13
N THR A 113 21.01 3.82 10.07
CA THR A 113 22.08 4.56 10.73
C THR A 113 23.42 4.38 10.03
N ARG A 114 24.35 5.32 10.21
CA ARG A 114 25.80 5.18 9.91
C ARG A 114 26.62 4.82 11.15
N ASP A 115 26.02 4.92 12.34
CA ASP A 115 26.72 4.58 13.60
C ASP A 115 26.70 3.06 13.79
N ALA A 116 27.85 2.42 13.63
CA ALA A 116 28.01 0.97 13.80
C ALA A 116 27.75 0.47 15.23
N SER A 117 27.65 1.37 16.21
CA SER A 117 27.28 1.03 17.59
C SER A 117 25.77 0.83 17.78
N ILE A 118 24.92 1.34 16.86
CA ILE A 118 23.47 1.18 16.91
C ILE A 118 23.09 -0.10 16.15
N LYS A 119 22.70 -1.14 16.88
CA LYS A 119 22.31 -2.46 16.35
C LYS A 119 21.00 -2.99 16.93
N THR A 120 20.61 -2.48 18.08
CA THR A 120 19.45 -2.95 18.83
C THR A 120 18.62 -1.77 19.34
N ILE A 121 17.42 -2.06 19.84
CA ILE A 121 16.57 -1.04 20.47
C ILE A 121 17.25 -0.36 21.65
N LYS A 122 18.05 -1.09 22.44
CA LYS A 122 18.74 -0.55 23.60
C LYS A 122 19.79 0.51 23.22
N ASP A 123 20.37 0.39 22.03
CA ASP A 123 21.38 1.33 21.54
C ASP A 123 20.74 2.67 21.07
N LEU A 124 19.42 2.74 20.98
CA LEU A 124 18.69 3.98 20.71
C LEU A 124 18.48 4.86 21.95
N VAL A 125 18.75 4.32 23.15
CA VAL A 125 18.65 5.08 24.40
C VAL A 125 19.67 6.23 24.40
N GLY A 126 19.19 7.45 24.68
CA GLY A 126 19.99 8.67 24.64
C GLY A 126 20.26 9.22 23.23
N ARG A 127 19.79 8.56 22.18
CA ARG A 127 20.02 8.96 20.77
C ARG A 127 18.93 9.89 20.25
N LYS A 128 19.25 10.61 19.18
CA LYS A 128 18.29 11.36 18.37
C LYS A 128 17.75 10.43 17.28
N LEU A 129 16.48 10.04 17.40
CA LEU A 129 15.79 9.17 16.44
C LEU A 129 14.79 10.00 15.63
N GLY A 130 15.04 10.11 14.33
CA GLY A 130 14.05 10.62 13.39
C GLY A 130 13.01 9.53 13.08
N VAL A 131 11.74 9.91 13.03
CA VAL A 131 10.62 9.03 12.74
C VAL A 131 9.84 9.60 11.56
N ALA A 132 9.85 8.90 10.43
CA ALA A 132 9.07 9.24 9.25
C ALA A 132 7.57 9.06 9.53
N GLY A 133 6.76 10.04 9.13
CA GLY A 133 5.35 10.12 9.46
C GLY A 133 5.12 10.89 10.77
N GLY A 134 4.34 10.34 11.65
CA GLY A 134 3.97 10.99 12.91
C GLY A 134 3.93 10.01 14.09
N PRO A 135 3.48 10.47 15.26
CA PRO A 135 3.41 9.64 16.45
C PRO A 135 2.49 8.42 16.35
N LEU A 136 1.62 8.39 15.32
CA LEU A 136 0.73 7.27 15.01
C LEU A 136 1.18 6.51 13.75
N ASP A 137 2.42 6.70 13.26
CA ASP A 137 2.95 5.90 12.18
C ASP A 137 3.05 4.42 12.58
N LYS A 138 2.67 3.55 11.68
CA LYS A 138 2.61 2.10 11.88
C LYS A 138 3.94 1.48 12.32
N SER A 139 5.04 1.84 11.64
CA SER A 139 6.37 1.30 11.95
C SER A 139 6.86 1.79 13.30
N TRP A 140 6.54 3.05 13.65
CA TRP A 140 6.83 3.62 14.95
C TRP A 140 6.03 2.92 16.07
N LEU A 141 4.75 2.66 15.87
CA LEU A 141 3.92 1.96 16.85
C LEU A 141 4.44 0.54 17.13
N LEU A 142 4.83 -0.19 16.08
CA LEU A 142 5.45 -1.52 16.20
C LEU A 142 6.80 -1.44 16.94
N LEU A 143 7.67 -0.49 16.56
CA LEU A 143 8.97 -0.30 17.23
C LEU A 143 8.79 0.03 18.71
N LYS A 144 7.86 0.94 19.06
CA LYS A 144 7.54 1.27 20.47
C LYS A 144 7.07 0.04 21.24
N ALA A 145 6.14 -0.72 20.68
CA ALA A 145 5.64 -1.93 21.33
C ALA A 145 6.76 -2.92 21.61
N HIS A 146 7.63 -3.15 20.64
CA HIS A 146 8.77 -4.05 20.80
C HIS A 146 9.77 -3.51 21.84
N ALA A 147 10.01 -2.22 21.87
CA ALA A 147 10.86 -1.56 22.86
C ALA A 147 10.28 -1.73 24.30
N LEU A 148 9.00 -1.46 24.49
CA LEU A 148 8.31 -1.64 25.76
C LEU A 148 8.36 -3.10 26.25
N LYS A 149 8.22 -4.06 25.35
CA LYS A 149 8.39 -5.50 25.67
C LYS A 149 9.80 -5.82 26.16
N GLN A 150 10.82 -5.04 25.76
CA GLN A 150 12.20 -5.14 26.23
C GLN A 150 12.51 -4.24 27.45
N GLY A 151 11.51 -3.58 28.03
CA GLY A 151 11.65 -2.65 29.14
C GLY A 151 12.21 -1.28 28.77
N VAL A 152 12.19 -0.91 27.48
CA VAL A 152 12.68 0.39 26.97
C VAL A 152 11.48 1.26 26.53
N ASP A 153 11.32 2.40 27.17
CA ASP A 153 10.38 3.44 26.74
C ASP A 153 11.13 4.47 25.87
N LEU A 154 11.07 4.28 24.55
CA LEU A 154 11.79 5.14 23.59
C LEU A 154 11.31 6.59 23.62
N GLU A 155 10.02 6.85 23.94
CA GLU A 155 9.51 8.23 24.04
C GLU A 155 10.13 9.01 25.21
N LYS A 156 10.57 8.28 26.26
CA LYS A 156 11.23 8.88 27.42
C LYS A 156 12.75 8.82 27.35
N SER A 157 13.30 7.82 26.65
CA SER A 157 14.72 7.51 26.70
C SER A 157 15.50 7.96 25.46
N ALA A 158 14.84 8.40 24.39
CA ALA A 158 15.45 8.95 23.19
C ALA A 158 14.87 10.32 22.85
N THR A 159 15.58 11.10 22.04
CA THR A 159 15.04 12.36 21.48
C THR A 159 14.36 12.05 20.15
N ILE A 160 13.04 12.12 20.13
CA ILE A 160 12.24 11.78 18.95
C ILE A 160 11.95 13.01 18.12
N LEU A 161 12.23 12.94 16.80
CA LEU A 161 11.89 13.95 15.81
C LEU A 161 10.92 13.34 14.79
N TYR A 162 9.68 13.83 14.74
CA TYR A 162 8.71 13.44 13.72
C TYR A 162 8.79 14.34 12.49
N GLY A 163 8.64 13.75 11.30
CA GLY A 163 8.64 14.53 10.05
C GLY A 163 8.21 13.71 8.84
N ALA A 164 7.99 14.42 7.73
CA ALA A 164 7.78 13.76 6.45
C ALA A 164 9.01 12.91 6.08
N PRO A 165 8.86 11.75 5.40
CA PRO A 165 9.98 10.87 5.09
C PRO A 165 11.16 11.57 4.39
N PRO A 166 10.97 12.44 3.38
CA PRO A 166 12.09 13.15 2.77
C PRO A 166 12.88 14.03 3.75
N LEU A 167 12.19 14.66 4.71
CA LEU A 167 12.83 15.51 5.72
C LEU A 167 13.67 14.68 6.69
N ILE A 168 13.15 13.55 7.15
CA ILE A 168 13.86 12.65 8.07
C ILE A 168 15.10 12.07 7.38
N ALA A 169 14.98 11.61 6.12
CA ALA A 169 16.10 11.13 5.34
C ALA A 169 17.20 12.20 5.17
N GLU A 170 16.81 13.44 4.87
CA GLU A 170 17.76 14.55 4.73
C GLU A 170 18.49 14.85 6.04
N LYS A 171 17.78 14.88 7.17
CA LYS A 171 18.40 15.06 8.50
C LYS A 171 19.36 13.95 8.88
N ALA A 172 19.07 12.70 8.48
CA ALA A 172 19.99 11.60 8.64
C ALA A 172 21.27 11.79 7.78
N LEU A 173 21.11 12.21 6.53
CA LEU A 173 22.24 12.50 5.64
C LEU A 173 23.13 13.63 6.15
N GLN A 174 22.55 14.65 6.74
CA GLN A 174 23.26 15.80 7.34
C GLN A 174 23.89 15.47 8.71
N GLY A 175 23.57 14.31 9.30
CA GLY A 175 24.07 13.93 10.64
C GLY A 175 23.41 14.69 11.79
N GLU A 176 22.23 15.29 11.55
CA GLU A 176 21.48 15.99 12.61
C GLU A 176 20.78 15.02 13.57
N ILE A 177 20.56 13.78 13.13
CA ILE A 177 19.98 12.66 13.89
C ILE A 177 20.91 11.44 13.81
N ASP A 178 20.94 10.63 14.86
CA ASP A 178 21.80 9.44 14.98
C ASP A 178 21.25 8.24 14.21
N ALA A 179 19.92 8.15 14.15
CA ALA A 179 19.20 7.09 13.45
C ALA A 179 17.88 7.62 12.86
N ALA A 180 17.39 6.96 11.81
CA ALA A 180 16.15 7.32 11.13
C ALA A 180 15.27 6.08 10.96
N LEU A 181 14.09 6.05 11.58
CA LEU A 181 13.05 5.10 11.23
C LEU A 181 12.35 5.61 9.96
N GLU A 182 12.59 4.92 8.85
CA GLU A 182 12.15 5.33 7.54
C GLU A 182 11.20 4.32 6.89
N PHE A 183 10.34 4.80 5.99
CA PHE A 183 9.58 3.93 5.09
C PHE A 183 10.54 3.18 4.17
N TRP A 184 10.15 1.98 3.74
CA TRP A 184 11.04 1.05 3.05
C TRP A 184 11.77 1.65 1.84
N ASN A 185 11.13 2.54 1.08
CA ASN A 185 11.69 3.18 -0.10
C ASN A 185 12.74 4.25 0.27
N PHE A 186 12.52 5.01 1.33
CA PHE A 186 13.52 5.95 1.84
C PHE A 186 14.68 5.22 2.55
N ALA A 187 14.37 4.12 3.24
CA ALA A 187 15.39 3.24 3.79
C ALA A 187 16.27 2.64 2.68
N ALA A 188 15.69 2.26 1.52
CA ALA A 188 16.45 1.80 0.36
C ALA A 188 17.35 2.91 -0.22
N ASP A 189 16.89 4.17 -0.24
CA ASP A 189 17.71 5.30 -0.67
C ASP A 189 18.90 5.54 0.27
N LEU A 190 18.65 5.48 1.58
CA LEU A 190 19.73 5.60 2.58
C LEU A 190 20.71 4.42 2.52
N GLU A 191 20.21 3.19 2.26
CA GLU A 191 21.04 1.99 2.04
C GLU A 191 22.02 2.21 0.87
N GLY A 192 21.53 2.73 -0.28
CA GLY A 192 22.38 3.13 -1.41
C GLY A 192 23.38 4.26 -1.11
N LYS A 193 23.16 5.00 -0.03
CA LYS A 193 24.06 6.07 0.46
C LYS A 193 24.95 5.64 1.63
N GLY A 194 25.08 4.35 1.88
CA GLY A 194 26.00 3.77 2.86
C GLY A 194 25.46 3.74 4.30
N PHE A 195 24.15 3.88 4.51
CA PHE A 195 23.52 3.58 5.80
C PHE A 195 23.29 2.08 5.94
N THR A 196 23.36 1.59 7.17
CA THR A 196 22.99 0.23 7.53
C THR A 196 21.56 0.18 8.07
N ARG A 197 20.89 -0.93 7.83
CA ARG A 197 19.58 -1.25 8.41
C ARG A 197 19.81 -1.88 9.78
N ALA A 198 19.84 -1.06 10.83
CA ALA A 198 20.16 -1.51 12.19
C ALA A 198 19.02 -2.35 12.81
N ILE A 199 17.76 -1.97 12.54
CA ILE A 199 16.58 -2.68 13.04
C ILE A 199 15.57 -2.77 11.89
N GLU A 200 15.31 -3.98 11.41
CA GLU A 200 14.27 -4.24 10.42
C GLU A 200 12.90 -4.29 11.12
N ILE A 201 11.93 -3.54 10.62
CA ILE A 201 10.58 -3.57 11.21
C ILE A 201 9.89 -4.93 10.95
N ALA A 202 10.22 -5.64 9.87
CA ALA A 202 9.76 -7.01 9.65
C ALA A 202 10.25 -7.98 10.75
N ASP A 203 11.45 -7.78 11.28
CA ASP A 203 11.93 -8.56 12.44
C ASP A 203 11.18 -8.19 13.73
N VAL A 204 10.85 -6.90 13.87
CA VAL A 204 10.00 -6.42 14.98
C VAL A 204 8.61 -7.07 14.91
N GLU A 205 7.98 -7.14 13.74
CA GLU A 205 6.68 -7.82 13.55
C GLU A 205 6.75 -9.28 13.99
N ARG A 206 7.80 -10.01 13.55
CA ARG A 206 8.04 -11.41 13.97
C ARG A 206 8.26 -11.54 15.48
N ALA A 207 9.02 -10.64 16.08
CA ALA A 207 9.25 -10.62 17.53
C ALA A 207 7.97 -10.31 18.35
N LEU A 208 7.01 -9.63 17.73
CA LEU A 208 5.68 -9.36 18.28
C LEU A 208 4.67 -10.48 18.00
N GLY A 209 5.03 -11.51 17.22
CA GLY A 209 4.23 -12.72 17.06
C GLY A 209 3.67 -12.98 15.66
N ALA A 210 4.03 -12.18 14.66
CA ALA A 210 3.68 -12.46 13.27
C ALA A 210 4.39 -13.74 12.78
N LYS A 211 3.68 -14.55 11.99
CA LYS A 211 4.21 -15.82 11.44
C LYS A 211 4.91 -15.63 10.09
N GLY A 212 4.68 -14.49 9.44
CA GLY A 212 5.29 -14.16 8.16
C GLY A 212 5.42 -12.65 7.97
N ASP A 213 5.78 -12.24 6.76
CA ASP A 213 5.77 -10.81 6.40
C ASP A 213 4.32 -10.35 6.30
N VAL A 214 3.93 -9.40 7.13
CA VAL A 214 2.55 -8.92 7.25
C VAL A 214 2.31 -7.78 6.27
N VAL A 215 1.17 -7.80 5.58
CA VAL A 215 0.73 -6.62 4.84
C VAL A 215 0.55 -5.47 5.80
N ILE A 216 1.38 -4.43 5.63
CA ILE A 216 1.29 -3.26 6.48
C ILE A 216 0.41 -2.17 5.83
N THR A 217 0.45 -2.05 4.52
CA THR A 217 -0.36 -1.09 3.77
C THR A 217 -1.24 -1.77 2.74
N GLY A 218 -2.41 -1.19 2.51
CA GLY A 218 -3.38 -1.66 1.54
C GLY A 218 -4.06 -0.52 0.78
N TYR A 219 -4.78 -0.92 -0.27
CA TYR A 219 -5.78 -0.08 -0.89
C TYR A 219 -6.97 0.01 0.05
N VAL A 220 -7.23 1.20 0.57
CA VAL A 220 -8.31 1.47 1.52
C VAL A 220 -9.47 2.13 0.80
N PHE A 221 -10.67 1.66 1.06
CA PHE A 221 -11.92 2.16 0.48
C PHE A 221 -13.09 1.90 1.45
N ASP A 222 -14.23 2.51 1.19
CA ASP A 222 -15.45 2.36 2.01
C ASP A 222 -16.19 1.06 1.68
N ASP A 223 -16.78 0.39 2.70
CA ASP A 223 -17.55 -0.85 2.54
C ASP A 223 -18.74 -0.67 1.58
N GLY A 224 -19.41 0.49 1.64
CA GLY A 224 -20.54 0.81 0.75
C GLY A 224 -20.09 1.05 -0.70
N PHE A 225 -18.92 1.66 -0.87
CA PHE A 225 -18.27 1.79 -2.18
C PHE A 225 -17.93 0.40 -2.74
N ALA A 226 -17.31 -0.47 -1.93
CA ALA A 226 -16.96 -1.82 -2.33
C ALA A 226 -18.18 -2.66 -2.75
N ALA A 227 -19.28 -2.54 -2.03
CA ALA A 227 -20.52 -3.25 -2.35
C ALA A 227 -21.10 -2.84 -3.71
N LYS A 228 -20.98 -1.57 -4.10
CA LYS A 228 -21.50 -1.02 -5.35
C LYS A 228 -20.56 -1.24 -6.55
N ASN A 229 -19.24 -1.33 -6.30
CA ASN A 229 -18.22 -1.33 -7.34
C ASN A 229 -17.35 -2.59 -7.31
N ARG A 230 -17.91 -3.72 -6.89
CA ARG A 230 -17.17 -4.97 -6.69
C ARG A 230 -16.38 -5.41 -7.91
N ASP A 231 -17.01 -5.36 -9.09
CA ASP A 231 -16.37 -5.81 -10.34
C ASP A 231 -15.24 -4.86 -10.76
N ALA A 232 -15.43 -3.54 -10.61
CA ALA A 232 -14.37 -2.56 -10.85
C ALA A 232 -13.18 -2.74 -9.91
N LEU A 233 -13.43 -2.97 -8.62
CA LEU A 233 -12.39 -3.25 -7.64
C LEU A 233 -11.63 -4.53 -7.97
N ASN A 234 -12.31 -5.60 -8.35
CA ASN A 234 -11.64 -6.85 -8.75
C ASN A 234 -10.75 -6.65 -9.98
N ARG A 235 -11.22 -5.91 -10.99
CA ARG A 235 -10.41 -5.56 -12.16
C ARG A 235 -9.24 -4.67 -11.78
N PHE A 236 -9.43 -3.73 -10.86
CA PHE A 236 -8.38 -2.87 -10.31
C PHE A 236 -7.29 -3.69 -9.59
N PHE A 237 -7.65 -4.66 -8.75
CA PHE A 237 -6.66 -5.51 -8.07
C PHE A 237 -5.91 -6.43 -9.03
N VAL A 238 -6.60 -6.99 -10.03
CA VAL A 238 -5.94 -7.77 -11.09
C VAL A 238 -4.97 -6.90 -11.88
N MET A 239 -5.38 -5.70 -12.25
CA MET A 239 -4.57 -4.73 -12.99
C MET A 239 -3.32 -4.34 -12.20
N THR A 240 -3.44 -3.98 -10.92
CA THR A 240 -2.30 -3.63 -10.06
C THR A 240 -1.37 -4.82 -9.82
N GLY A 241 -1.92 -6.03 -9.70
CA GLY A 241 -1.15 -7.27 -9.65
C GLY A 241 -0.30 -7.49 -10.91
N LYS A 242 -0.86 -7.25 -12.10
CA LYS A 242 -0.12 -7.29 -13.38
C LYS A 242 1.00 -6.23 -13.41
N ALA A 243 0.72 -5.00 -12.96
CA ALA A 243 1.74 -3.95 -12.89
C ALA A 243 2.91 -4.35 -11.98
N LYS A 244 2.61 -4.93 -10.79
CA LYS A 244 3.63 -5.45 -9.87
C LYS A 244 4.47 -6.56 -10.52
N ALA A 245 3.83 -7.50 -11.22
CA ALA A 245 4.53 -8.58 -11.91
C ALA A 245 5.43 -8.04 -13.03
N LEU A 246 5.00 -7.06 -13.80
CA LEU A 246 5.81 -6.40 -14.82
C LEU A 246 7.00 -5.66 -14.20
N ILE A 247 6.83 -4.89 -13.14
CA ILE A 247 7.92 -4.21 -12.43
C ILE A 247 8.97 -5.21 -11.93
N ALA A 248 8.54 -6.39 -11.51
CA ALA A 248 9.43 -7.44 -11.04
C ALA A 248 10.24 -8.12 -12.16
N SER A 249 9.64 -8.36 -13.32
CA SER A 249 10.19 -9.25 -14.35
C SER A 249 10.58 -8.58 -15.67
N ASP A 250 10.03 -7.39 -15.98
CA ASP A 250 10.27 -6.69 -17.24
C ASP A 250 11.10 -5.42 -17.01
N ASP A 251 12.22 -5.30 -17.74
CA ASP A 251 13.14 -4.17 -17.55
C ASP A 251 12.60 -2.84 -18.10
N LYS A 252 11.68 -2.87 -19.09
CA LYS A 252 11.05 -1.65 -19.58
C LYS A 252 10.04 -1.13 -18.56
N ALA A 253 9.28 -2.03 -17.94
CA ALA A 253 8.36 -1.68 -16.85
C ALA A 253 9.14 -1.14 -15.64
N TRP A 254 10.25 -1.78 -15.27
CA TRP A 254 11.13 -1.25 -14.23
C TRP A 254 11.68 0.13 -14.58
N ALA A 255 12.18 0.33 -15.81
CA ALA A 255 12.67 1.64 -16.26
C ALA A 255 11.59 2.70 -16.19
N THR A 256 10.33 2.36 -16.53
CA THR A 256 9.17 3.26 -16.37
C THR A 256 8.91 3.63 -14.91
N ALA A 257 8.92 2.65 -14.01
CA ALA A 257 8.78 2.86 -12.57
C ALA A 257 9.94 3.71 -12.01
N ALA A 258 11.18 3.44 -12.43
CA ALA A 258 12.39 4.13 -11.99
C ALA A 258 12.38 5.62 -12.33
N GLN A 259 11.73 6.06 -13.42
CA GLN A 259 11.56 7.48 -13.73
C GLN A 259 10.83 8.24 -12.61
N ARG A 260 9.92 7.56 -11.90
CA ARG A 260 9.20 8.14 -10.74
C ARG A 260 10.06 8.22 -9.48
N ILE A 261 11.09 7.42 -9.37
CA ILE A 261 12.06 7.47 -8.26
C ILE A 261 12.95 8.71 -8.41
N GLY A 262 13.19 9.12 -9.65
CA GLY A 262 14.13 10.19 -10.00
C GLY A 262 15.56 9.68 -10.20
N PRO A 263 16.52 10.58 -10.44
CA PRO A 263 17.91 10.22 -10.73
C PRO A 263 18.56 9.50 -9.55
N LYS A 264 19.01 8.27 -9.78
CA LYS A 264 19.78 7.45 -8.83
C LYS A 264 20.84 6.68 -9.62
N ASP A 265 21.92 6.27 -8.95
CA ASP A 265 22.87 5.32 -9.51
C ASP A 265 22.24 3.92 -9.69
N ALA A 266 22.88 3.08 -10.48
CA ALA A 266 22.35 1.75 -10.83
C ALA A 266 22.27 0.82 -9.61
N GLU A 267 23.20 0.94 -8.64
CA GLU A 267 23.20 0.13 -7.42
C GLU A 267 22.01 0.48 -6.53
N THR A 268 21.78 1.77 -6.30
CA THR A 268 20.60 2.26 -5.56
C THR A 268 19.30 1.81 -6.23
N LEU A 269 19.17 1.92 -7.57
CA LEU A 269 17.99 1.43 -8.29
C LEU A 269 17.79 -0.07 -8.16
N ALA A 270 18.87 -0.86 -8.13
CA ALA A 270 18.79 -2.30 -7.90
C ALA A 270 18.27 -2.62 -6.48
N ILE A 271 18.72 -1.86 -5.47
CA ILE A 271 18.21 -1.97 -4.09
C ILE A 271 16.70 -1.67 -4.06
N TYR A 272 16.25 -0.61 -4.70
CA TYR A 272 14.82 -0.27 -4.78
C TYR A 272 14.00 -1.40 -5.41
N ARG A 273 14.42 -1.92 -6.58
CA ARG A 273 13.71 -3.03 -7.25
C ARG A 273 13.65 -4.27 -6.36
N LYS A 274 14.76 -4.66 -5.75
CA LYS A 274 14.86 -5.80 -4.84
C LYS A 274 13.89 -5.66 -3.66
N ARG A 275 13.87 -4.49 -3.01
CA ARG A 275 12.99 -4.22 -1.86
C ARG A 275 11.52 -4.13 -2.25
N TYR A 276 11.21 -3.54 -3.40
CA TYR A 276 9.85 -3.51 -3.94
C TYR A 276 9.30 -4.92 -4.21
N VAL A 277 10.07 -5.77 -4.88
CA VAL A 277 9.68 -7.16 -5.18
C VAL A 277 9.52 -7.98 -3.89
N ALA A 278 10.43 -7.80 -2.93
CA ALA A 278 10.32 -8.46 -1.63
C ALA A 278 9.04 -8.06 -0.88
N GLY A 279 8.62 -6.79 -0.97
CA GLY A 279 7.42 -6.27 -0.33
C GLY A 279 6.11 -6.55 -1.06
N THR A 280 6.12 -7.31 -2.16
CA THR A 280 4.88 -7.70 -2.85
C THR A 280 4.15 -8.79 -2.04
N PRO A 281 2.86 -8.61 -1.69
CA PRO A 281 2.10 -9.60 -0.94
C PRO A 281 2.02 -10.95 -1.67
N LYS A 282 2.24 -12.05 -0.95
CA LYS A 282 2.23 -13.41 -1.51
C LYS A 282 1.25 -14.34 -0.80
N ARG A 283 0.74 -13.91 0.34
CA ARG A 283 -0.13 -14.69 1.21
C ARG A 283 -1.60 -14.40 0.90
N SER A 284 -2.49 -15.27 1.33
CA SER A 284 -3.92 -15.03 1.27
C SER A 284 -4.34 -13.90 2.23
N VAL A 285 -5.45 -13.23 1.93
CA VAL A 285 -6.01 -12.19 2.82
C VAL A 285 -6.32 -12.75 4.21
N ALA A 286 -6.73 -14.01 4.29
CA ALA A 286 -7.02 -14.67 5.58
C ALA A 286 -5.77 -14.86 6.44
N GLU A 287 -4.61 -15.21 5.85
CA GLU A 287 -3.34 -15.29 6.56
C GLU A 287 -2.85 -13.92 7.02
N GLU A 288 -3.00 -12.90 6.18
CA GLU A 288 -2.66 -11.51 6.51
C GLU A 288 -3.52 -10.99 7.66
N GLU A 289 -4.83 -11.21 7.62
CA GLU A 289 -5.77 -10.85 8.69
C GLU A 289 -5.41 -11.55 10.02
N ALA A 290 -5.07 -12.85 9.96
CA ALA A 290 -4.73 -13.60 11.16
C ALA A 290 -3.48 -13.06 11.86
N ASP A 291 -2.43 -12.71 11.12
CA ASP A 291 -1.22 -12.12 11.69
C ASP A 291 -1.45 -10.67 12.13
N ALA A 292 -2.18 -9.87 11.37
CA ALA A 292 -2.58 -8.53 11.77
C ALA A 292 -3.39 -8.55 13.08
N ALA A 293 -4.32 -9.50 13.24
CA ALA A 293 -5.10 -9.67 14.47
C ALA A 293 -4.21 -10.10 15.65
N ALA A 294 -3.19 -10.93 15.43
CA ALA A 294 -2.22 -11.28 16.44
C ALA A 294 -1.38 -10.09 16.88
N LEU A 295 -0.86 -9.31 15.93
CA LEU A 295 -0.12 -8.07 16.21
C LEU A 295 -0.99 -7.03 16.93
N TYR A 296 -2.24 -6.86 16.49
CA TYR A 296 -3.18 -5.93 17.11
C TYR A 296 -3.40 -6.24 18.59
N ARG A 297 -3.56 -7.52 18.95
CA ARG A 297 -3.68 -7.97 20.34
C ARG A 297 -2.46 -7.58 21.16
N VAL A 298 -1.26 -7.87 20.65
CA VAL A 298 0.00 -7.55 21.34
C VAL A 298 0.15 -6.04 21.51
N LEU A 299 -0.20 -5.26 20.48
CA LEU A 299 -0.18 -3.79 20.54
C LEU A 299 -1.15 -3.27 21.60
N ALA A 300 -2.36 -3.85 21.68
CA ALA A 300 -3.37 -3.48 22.66
C ALA A 300 -2.93 -3.83 24.10
N GLU A 301 -2.31 -5.00 24.31
CA GLU A 301 -1.79 -5.42 25.61
C GLU A 301 -0.62 -4.54 26.09
N ILE A 302 0.28 -4.15 25.19
CA ILE A 302 1.49 -3.39 25.53
C ILE A 302 1.20 -1.90 25.71
N GLY A 303 0.42 -1.30 24.83
CA GLY A 303 0.24 0.17 24.78
C GLY A 303 -1.22 0.64 24.86
N GLY A 304 -2.18 -0.29 24.94
CA GLY A 304 -3.60 0.03 25.05
C GLY A 304 -4.07 0.98 23.93
N GLU A 305 -5.02 1.83 24.26
CA GLU A 305 -5.62 2.79 23.32
C GLU A 305 -4.61 3.73 22.64
N LYS A 306 -3.47 3.99 23.26
CA LYS A 306 -2.41 4.82 22.66
C LYS A 306 -1.84 4.20 21.39
N LEU A 307 -1.80 2.86 21.29
CA LEU A 307 -1.29 2.15 20.12
C LEU A 307 -2.39 1.75 19.14
N VAL A 308 -3.51 1.24 19.64
CA VAL A 308 -4.54 0.63 18.77
C VAL A 308 -5.84 1.43 18.66
N GLY A 309 -6.00 2.52 19.42
CA GLY A 309 -7.27 3.24 19.54
C GLY A 309 -8.26 2.51 20.47
N PRO A 310 -9.56 2.85 20.45
CA PRO A 310 -10.54 2.35 21.40
C PRO A 310 -10.90 0.85 21.21
N GLY A 311 -10.50 0.25 20.10
CA GLY A 311 -10.76 -1.18 19.80
C GLY A 311 -9.93 -2.11 20.65
N LYS A 312 -10.54 -3.19 21.17
CA LYS A 312 -9.83 -4.23 21.92
C LYS A 312 -9.33 -5.37 21.04
N THR A 313 -9.99 -5.58 19.91
CA THR A 313 -9.67 -6.62 18.92
C THR A 313 -9.77 -6.05 17.53
N LEU A 314 -9.01 -6.62 16.59
CA LEU A 314 -9.11 -6.26 15.19
C LEU A 314 -10.50 -6.64 14.65
N ASP A 315 -11.22 -5.68 14.06
CA ASP A 315 -12.46 -5.95 13.35
C ASP A 315 -12.15 -6.81 12.10
N PRO A 316 -12.77 -7.99 11.92
CA PRO A 316 -12.54 -8.85 10.74
C PRO A 316 -12.83 -8.15 9.41
N ALA A 317 -13.69 -7.13 9.39
CA ALA A 317 -13.97 -6.33 8.20
C ALA A 317 -12.86 -5.30 7.88
N THR A 318 -11.80 -5.22 8.69
CA THR A 318 -10.60 -4.43 8.36
C THR A 318 -9.98 -4.91 7.04
N PHE A 319 -10.04 -6.22 6.74
CA PHE A 319 -9.51 -6.79 5.50
C PHE A 319 -10.64 -7.17 4.53
N TYR A 320 -10.54 -6.66 3.30
CA TYR A 320 -11.50 -6.93 2.24
C TYR A 320 -11.31 -8.32 1.64
N LYS A 321 -12.35 -9.16 1.72
CA LYS A 321 -12.33 -10.56 1.26
C LYS A 321 -12.97 -10.77 -0.12
N GLY A 322 -13.56 -9.71 -0.70
CA GLY A 322 -14.32 -9.83 -1.95
C GLY A 322 -13.50 -10.17 -3.20
N ALA A 323 -12.17 -10.06 -3.14
CA ALA A 323 -11.27 -10.32 -4.27
C ALA A 323 -10.63 -11.73 -4.26
N GLU A 324 -10.85 -12.56 -3.25
CA GLU A 324 -10.26 -13.91 -3.18
C GLU A 324 -10.75 -14.85 -4.28
N ALA A 325 -11.93 -14.59 -4.87
CA ALA A 325 -12.49 -15.36 -5.99
C ALA A 325 -11.78 -15.13 -7.35
N ALA A 326 -10.87 -14.15 -7.45
CA ALA A 326 -10.21 -13.76 -8.71
C ALA A 326 -8.79 -14.34 -8.91
N LYS A 327 -8.32 -15.20 -7.99
CA LYS A 327 -6.96 -15.77 -8.03
C LYS A 327 -6.86 -17.15 -8.69
N HIS A 328 -7.90 -17.56 -9.44
CA HIS A 328 -7.90 -18.85 -10.16
C HIS A 328 -7.89 -18.68 -11.65
#